data_3da83b605cc693795ecb48d7da8d2df1
#
_entry.id   3da83b605cc693795ecb48d7da8d2df1
#
_cell.length_a   1.000
_cell.length_b   1.000
_cell.length_c   1.000
_cell.angle_alpha   90.00
_cell.angle_beta   90.00
_cell.angle_gamma   90.00
#
_symmetry.space_group_name_H-M   'P 1'
#
loop_
_entity.id
_entity.type
_entity.pdbx_description
1 polymer ?
#
loop_
_entity_poly.entity_id
_entity_poly.type
_entity_poly.pdbx_seq_one_letter_code
_entity_poly.pdbx_strand_id
1 'polypeptide(L)'
;MLSVNKFTDISKLACISAAVSVIAACSSTPSTSLAGEKAHTLSNAVLYQTSSKEYPVLSSFVYNQAIAALPTRFAEGDVVVMDVDETVLDNSTYQKERESNGLGYSSKSWADWVKREEATLVPGVADFIDEVVKRNGKVALITNRDKTLDNHTWANLLAQGLPLTTSNTCVVGRIAADKEAVGQEGMVNDKDLRRTQLTQGKIACSNTSKDASSTWAAPHTIIMQIGDNIEDVGGVTQESANVDSLMPQVGTEIFILPNPMYGSW
;
A
#
# COMPACT_ATOMS: atom_id res chain seq x y z
N MET A 1 41.46 57.34 -1.00
CA MET A 1 42.56 57.81 -1.88
C MET A 1 42.32 57.09 -3.18
N LEU A 2 41.76 57.74 -4.17
CA LEU A 2 42.41 58.40 -5.31
C LEU A 2 43.06 57.33 -6.23
N SER A 3 42.80 57.11 -7.51
CA SER A 3 42.49 58.05 -8.62
C SER A 3 42.39 57.17 -9.88
N VAL A 4 41.34 57.17 -10.69
CA VAL A 4 41.09 57.98 -11.90
C VAL A 4 42.23 57.97 -12.97
N ASN A 5 41.91 57.54 -14.15
CA ASN A 5 41.97 58.18 -15.49
C ASN A 5 42.11 57.14 -16.60
N LYS A 6 41.25 57.07 -17.58
CA LYS A 6 40.92 57.95 -18.73
C LYS A 6 41.87 57.85 -19.89
N PHE A 7 41.29 57.77 -21.06
CA PHE A 7 41.45 58.36 -22.41
C PHE A 7 41.72 57.31 -23.49
N THR A 8 40.77 57.15 -24.41
CA THR A 8 40.57 57.67 -25.78
C THR A 8 41.71 57.48 -26.71
N ASP A 9 41.53 56.96 -27.92
CA ASP A 9 41.05 57.69 -29.07
C ASP A 9 40.92 56.85 -30.33
N ILE A 10 39.96 57.15 -31.13
CA ILE A 10 39.58 57.10 -32.48
C ILE A 10 40.72 56.94 -33.55
N SER A 11 40.49 56.09 -34.57
CA SER A 11 40.60 56.58 -35.95
C SER A 11 40.05 55.59 -36.99
N LYS A 12 39.31 56.13 -37.87
CA LYS A 12 38.65 55.71 -39.08
C LYS A 12 39.57 55.07 -40.12
N LEU A 13 39.10 54.13 -40.94
CA LEU A 13 39.03 54.28 -42.39
C LEU A 13 38.42 53.08 -43.11
N ALA A 14 37.33 53.33 -43.78
CA ALA A 14 37.09 53.19 -45.24
C ALA A 14 36.86 51.78 -45.82
N CYS A 15 35.67 51.64 -46.27
CA CYS A 15 35.01 50.86 -47.35
C CYS A 15 35.91 50.13 -48.37
N ILE A 16 35.57 48.84 -48.58
CA ILE A 16 35.48 48.27 -49.96
C ILE A 16 34.29 47.29 -49.98
N SER A 17 33.36 47.58 -50.88
CA SER A 17 32.21 46.74 -51.15
C SER A 17 32.59 45.60 -52.10
N ALA A 18 32.42 44.38 -51.71
CA ALA A 18 32.39 43.23 -52.58
C ALA A 18 31.05 42.50 -52.39
N ALA A 19 30.20 42.63 -53.39
CA ALA A 19 28.95 41.89 -53.44
C ALA A 19 29.25 40.43 -53.80
N VAL A 20 29.06 39.52 -52.87
CA VAL A 20 29.03 38.09 -53.11
C VAL A 20 27.57 37.64 -52.94
N SER A 21 26.94 37.29 -54.06
CA SER A 21 25.63 36.68 -54.12
C SER A 21 25.73 35.26 -53.58
N VAL A 22 25.29 35.06 -52.35
CA VAL A 22 25.15 33.72 -51.78
C VAL A 22 23.73 33.25 -52.09
N ILE A 23 23.65 32.23 -52.96
CA ILE A 23 22.43 31.47 -53.19
C ILE A 23 22.11 30.69 -51.91
N ALA A 24 21.08 31.12 -51.21
CA ALA A 24 20.53 30.39 -50.05
C ALA A 24 19.76 29.16 -50.59
N ALA A 25 20.41 28.00 -50.58
CA ALA A 25 19.73 26.72 -50.71
C ALA A 25 18.97 26.47 -49.40
N CYS A 26 17.65 26.65 -49.41
CA CYS A 26 16.78 26.18 -48.35
C CYS A 26 16.81 24.65 -48.34
N SER A 27 17.70 24.06 -47.55
CA SER A 27 17.59 22.69 -47.14
C SER A 27 16.53 22.63 -46.01
N SER A 28 15.29 22.29 -46.36
CA SER A 28 14.28 21.91 -45.39
C SER A 28 14.69 20.56 -44.78
N THR A 29 15.38 20.61 -43.65
CA THR A 29 15.49 19.45 -42.77
C THR A 29 14.07 19.12 -42.29
N PRO A 30 13.59 17.88 -42.46
CA PRO A 30 12.36 17.48 -41.80
C PRO A 30 12.61 17.58 -40.30
N SER A 31 11.92 18.52 -39.64
CA SER A 31 11.77 18.50 -38.19
C SER A 31 10.99 17.23 -37.86
N THR A 32 11.72 16.18 -37.52
CA THR A 32 11.10 15.07 -36.79
C THR A 32 10.65 15.68 -35.46
N SER A 33 9.40 16.10 -35.38
CA SER A 33 8.76 16.34 -34.10
C SER A 33 8.78 14.99 -33.39
N LEU A 34 9.71 14.84 -32.44
CA LEU A 34 9.52 13.87 -31.38
C LEU A 34 8.16 14.21 -30.78
N ALA A 35 7.15 13.42 -31.15
CA ALA A 35 5.87 13.45 -30.46
C ALA A 35 6.22 13.27 -29.00
N GLY A 36 6.18 14.35 -28.23
CA GLY A 36 6.39 14.30 -26.80
C GLY A 36 5.38 13.32 -26.26
N GLU A 37 5.87 12.21 -25.74
CA GLU A 37 5.08 11.25 -25.00
C GLU A 37 4.32 12.07 -23.94
N LYS A 38 2.98 12.16 -24.09
CA LYS A 38 2.17 12.89 -23.12
C LYS A 38 2.35 12.18 -21.80
N ALA A 39 3.03 12.83 -20.86
CA ALA A 39 3.11 12.35 -19.51
C ALA A 39 1.67 12.11 -19.01
N HIS A 40 1.36 10.88 -18.65
CA HIS A 40 0.05 10.53 -18.11
C HIS A 40 -0.12 11.24 -16.76
N THR A 41 -1.23 11.95 -16.63
CA THR A 41 -1.55 12.65 -15.37
C THR A 41 -2.02 11.63 -14.35
N LEU A 42 -1.45 11.67 -13.16
CA LEU A 42 -1.89 10.83 -12.05
C LEU A 42 -3.32 11.17 -11.63
N SER A 43 -4.09 10.18 -11.26
CA SER A 43 -5.42 10.37 -10.69
C SER A 43 -5.36 11.11 -9.34
N ASN A 44 -6.46 11.76 -8.97
CA ASN A 44 -6.56 12.40 -7.65
C ASN A 44 -6.40 11.38 -6.50
N ALA A 45 -6.80 10.14 -6.71
CA ALA A 45 -6.66 9.06 -5.76
C ALA A 45 -5.18 8.75 -5.46
N VAL A 46 -4.38 8.57 -6.51
CA VAL A 46 -2.93 8.34 -6.39
C VAL A 46 -2.22 9.58 -5.83
N LEU A 47 -2.60 10.80 -6.27
CA LEU A 47 -2.05 12.04 -5.72
C LEU A 47 -2.38 12.20 -4.23
N TYR A 48 -3.60 11.83 -3.80
CA TYR A 48 -3.98 11.87 -2.40
C TYR A 48 -3.07 10.98 -1.56
N GLN A 49 -2.89 9.73 -1.93
CA GLN A 49 -2.09 8.80 -1.13
C GLN A 49 -0.58 9.10 -1.20
N THR A 50 -0.05 9.52 -2.36
CA THR A 50 1.39 9.73 -2.54
C THR A 50 1.90 11.11 -2.17
N SER A 51 1.02 12.12 -2.09
CA SER A 51 1.46 13.53 -2.00
C SER A 51 0.70 14.37 -0.97
N SER A 52 -0.52 13.99 -0.56
CA SER A 52 -1.28 14.76 0.43
C SER A 52 -0.68 14.63 1.84
N LYS A 53 -0.98 15.58 2.68
CA LYS A 53 -0.66 15.51 4.11
C LYS A 53 -1.78 14.87 4.92
N GLU A 54 -2.97 14.83 4.35
CA GLU A 54 -4.17 14.24 4.95
C GLU A 54 -4.03 12.73 5.10
N TYR A 55 -3.49 12.04 4.07
CA TYR A 55 -3.34 10.58 4.10
C TYR A 55 -2.53 10.10 5.31
N PRO A 56 -1.28 10.54 5.54
CA PRO A 56 -0.52 10.09 6.71
C PRO A 56 -1.14 10.54 8.04
N VAL A 57 -1.81 11.70 8.09
CA VAL A 57 -2.50 12.17 9.30
C VAL A 57 -3.67 11.26 9.63
N LEU A 58 -4.53 10.94 8.65
CA LEU A 58 -5.70 10.09 8.88
C LEU A 58 -5.30 8.66 9.20
N SER A 59 -4.35 8.08 8.47
CA SER A 59 -3.86 6.73 8.73
C SER A 59 -3.26 6.60 10.13
N SER A 60 -2.39 7.54 10.51
CA SER A 60 -1.81 7.56 11.87
C SER A 60 -2.89 7.79 12.94
N PHE A 61 -3.91 8.61 12.66
CA PHE A 61 -5.02 8.81 13.59
C PHE A 61 -5.78 7.49 13.84
N VAL A 62 -6.11 6.74 12.77
CA VAL A 62 -6.80 5.44 12.89
C VAL A 62 -5.96 4.48 13.73
N TYR A 63 -4.66 4.36 13.45
CA TYR A 63 -3.79 3.48 14.24
C TYR A 63 -3.64 3.92 15.70
N ASN A 64 -3.58 5.22 15.98
CA ASN A 64 -3.56 5.74 17.36
C ASN A 64 -4.85 5.39 18.11
N GLN A 65 -6.01 5.45 17.44
CA GLN A 65 -7.27 4.99 18.04
C GLN A 65 -7.25 3.47 18.28
N ALA A 66 -6.73 2.70 17.34
CA ALA A 66 -6.58 1.26 17.51
C ALA A 66 -5.65 0.90 18.68
N ILE A 67 -4.52 1.60 18.85
CA ILE A 67 -3.62 1.43 20.01
C ILE A 67 -4.35 1.73 21.34
N ALA A 68 -5.17 2.79 21.36
CA ALA A 68 -5.93 3.16 22.54
C ALA A 68 -7.01 2.12 22.91
N ALA A 69 -7.54 1.39 21.92
CA ALA A 69 -8.52 0.33 22.11
C ALA A 69 -7.89 -1.03 22.49
N LEU A 70 -6.58 -1.22 22.32
CA LEU A 70 -5.92 -2.47 22.70
C LEU A 70 -6.03 -2.74 24.20
N PRO A 71 -6.23 -4.01 24.62
CA PRO A 71 -6.17 -4.38 26.03
C PRO A 71 -4.76 -4.10 26.57
N THR A 72 -4.65 -3.83 27.86
CA THR A 72 -3.33 -3.63 28.52
C THR A 72 -2.44 -4.86 28.40
N ARG A 73 -3.05 -6.04 28.29
CA ARG A 73 -2.42 -7.33 28.00
C ARG A 73 -3.41 -8.21 27.27
N PHE A 74 -2.96 -8.88 26.23
CA PHE A 74 -3.78 -9.85 25.49
C PHE A 74 -4.01 -11.11 26.33
N ALA A 75 -5.22 -11.64 26.29
CA ALA A 75 -5.51 -12.97 26.82
C ALA A 75 -4.94 -14.05 25.89
N GLU A 76 -4.81 -15.26 26.43
CA GLU A 76 -4.41 -16.41 25.62
C GLU A 76 -5.44 -16.65 24.50
N GLY A 77 -4.95 -16.74 23.26
CA GLY A 77 -5.79 -16.91 22.08
C GLY A 77 -6.30 -15.61 21.45
N ASP A 78 -6.18 -14.46 22.10
CA ASP A 78 -6.55 -13.19 21.48
C ASP A 78 -5.68 -12.89 20.26
N VAL A 79 -6.31 -12.38 19.20
CA VAL A 79 -5.64 -12.02 17.95
C VAL A 79 -6.26 -10.78 17.32
N VAL A 80 -5.41 -9.93 16.75
CA VAL A 80 -5.81 -8.86 15.84
C VAL A 80 -5.76 -9.41 14.41
N VAL A 81 -6.85 -9.27 13.64
CA VAL A 81 -6.88 -9.56 12.21
C VAL A 81 -6.65 -8.27 11.45
N MET A 82 -5.72 -8.29 10.49
CA MET A 82 -5.45 -7.15 9.62
C MET A 82 -5.41 -7.60 8.16
N ASP A 83 -5.85 -6.74 7.25
CA ASP A 83 -5.45 -6.85 5.85
C ASP A 83 -3.98 -6.46 5.67
N VAL A 84 -3.44 -6.63 4.46
CA VAL A 84 -2.05 -6.28 4.14
C VAL A 84 -1.99 -5.03 3.27
N ASP A 85 -2.69 -5.05 2.12
CA ASP A 85 -2.59 -4.00 1.11
C ASP A 85 -3.35 -2.75 1.56
N GLU A 86 -2.70 -1.59 1.51
CA GLU A 86 -3.21 -0.31 2.01
C GLU A 86 -3.62 -0.32 3.49
N THR A 87 -3.31 -1.42 4.16
CA THR A 87 -3.49 -1.56 5.61
C THR A 87 -2.13 -1.62 6.31
N VAL A 88 -1.31 -2.62 6.06
CA VAL A 88 0.06 -2.70 6.60
C VAL A 88 1.08 -2.18 5.60
N LEU A 89 0.95 -2.56 4.33
CA LEU A 89 1.83 -2.19 3.23
C LEU A 89 1.14 -1.19 2.28
N ASP A 90 1.80 -0.08 2.04
CA ASP A 90 1.39 0.97 1.10
C ASP A 90 1.92 0.63 -0.31
N ASN A 91 1.01 0.35 -1.22
CA ASN A 91 1.31 0.01 -2.61
C ASN A 91 1.10 1.20 -3.57
N SER A 92 1.00 2.41 -3.07
CA SER A 92 0.79 3.61 -3.90
C SER A 92 1.89 3.82 -4.94
N THR A 93 3.11 3.35 -4.67
CA THR A 93 4.22 3.33 -5.65
C THR A 93 3.85 2.49 -6.88
N TYR A 94 3.26 1.31 -6.70
CA TYR A 94 2.77 0.49 -7.81
C TYR A 94 1.72 1.24 -8.63
N GLN A 95 0.73 1.83 -7.99
CA GLN A 95 -0.33 2.57 -8.69
C GLN A 95 0.24 3.76 -9.45
N LYS A 96 1.15 4.51 -8.83
CA LYS A 96 1.84 5.64 -9.45
C LYS A 96 2.64 5.21 -10.69
N GLU A 97 3.42 4.11 -10.60
CA GLU A 97 4.17 3.57 -11.73
C GLU A 97 3.23 3.16 -12.88
N ARG A 98 2.11 2.49 -12.56
CA ARG A 98 1.14 2.06 -13.57
C ARG A 98 0.49 3.25 -14.26
N GLU A 99 -0.04 4.20 -13.54
CA GLU A 99 -0.70 5.38 -14.10
C GLU A 99 0.25 6.27 -14.89
N SER A 100 1.49 6.49 -14.40
CA SER A 100 2.50 7.28 -15.12
C SER A 100 2.83 6.72 -16.51
N ASN A 101 2.67 5.41 -16.69
CA ASN A 101 2.88 4.71 -17.94
C ASN A 101 1.58 4.49 -18.73
N GLY A 102 0.46 5.07 -18.30
CA GLY A 102 -0.84 4.87 -18.94
C GLY A 102 -1.37 3.44 -18.84
N LEU A 103 -0.94 2.71 -17.82
CA LEU A 103 -1.28 1.30 -17.60
C LEU A 103 -2.19 1.18 -16.37
N GLY A 104 -3.12 0.22 -16.43
CA GLY A 104 -3.96 -0.17 -15.31
C GLY A 104 -3.44 -1.40 -14.57
N TYR A 105 -4.22 -1.88 -13.61
CA TYR A 105 -3.99 -3.13 -12.90
C TYR A 105 -4.02 -4.35 -13.83
N SER A 106 -3.15 -5.33 -13.53
CA SER A 106 -3.30 -6.71 -13.99
C SER A 106 -2.74 -7.65 -12.94
N SER A 107 -3.29 -8.87 -12.83
CA SER A 107 -2.82 -9.88 -11.87
C SER A 107 -1.32 -10.18 -12.04
N LYS A 108 -0.82 -10.17 -13.29
CA LYS A 108 0.60 -10.37 -13.56
C LYS A 108 1.45 -9.23 -13.01
N SER A 109 1.12 -7.97 -13.34
CA SER A 109 1.89 -6.82 -12.87
C SER A 109 1.84 -6.66 -11.35
N TRP A 110 0.72 -7.04 -10.74
CA TRP A 110 0.58 -7.09 -9.29
C TRP A 110 1.49 -8.15 -8.66
N ALA A 111 1.48 -9.37 -9.18
CA ALA A 111 2.38 -10.41 -8.72
C ALA A 111 3.86 -10.03 -8.88
N ASP A 112 4.20 -9.36 -9.99
CA ASP A 112 5.56 -8.87 -10.22
C ASP A 112 5.94 -7.76 -9.21
N TRP A 113 5.00 -6.88 -8.85
CA TRP A 113 5.18 -5.87 -7.80
C TRP A 113 5.42 -6.49 -6.43
N VAL A 114 4.56 -7.43 -6.01
CA VAL A 114 4.70 -8.11 -4.71
C VAL A 114 6.06 -8.80 -4.58
N LYS A 115 6.57 -9.39 -5.67
CA LYS A 115 7.89 -10.02 -5.70
C LYS A 115 9.06 -9.04 -5.61
N ARG A 116 8.84 -7.75 -5.85
CA ARG A 116 9.88 -6.72 -5.64
C ARG A 116 10.13 -6.45 -4.15
N GLU A 117 9.15 -6.75 -3.28
CA GLU A 117 9.25 -6.57 -1.83
C GLU A 117 9.57 -5.12 -1.43
N GLU A 118 9.08 -4.15 -2.22
CA GLU A 118 9.41 -2.72 -2.10
C GLU A 118 8.29 -1.86 -1.49
N ALA A 119 7.13 -2.45 -1.16
CA ALA A 119 6.05 -1.71 -0.52
C ALA A 119 6.50 -1.18 0.85
N THR A 120 6.20 0.09 1.12
CA THR A 120 6.52 0.75 2.39
C THR A 120 5.40 0.53 3.41
N LEU A 121 5.60 0.97 4.64
CA LEU A 121 4.55 0.87 5.66
C LEU A 121 3.50 1.96 5.51
N VAL A 122 2.24 1.59 5.75
CA VAL A 122 1.17 2.57 5.97
C VAL A 122 1.49 3.37 7.24
N PRO A 123 1.35 4.72 7.22
CA PRO A 123 1.68 5.55 8.37
C PRO A 123 0.93 5.15 9.65
N GLY A 124 1.67 4.94 10.74
CA GLY A 124 1.16 4.56 12.05
C GLY A 124 1.15 3.06 12.34
N VAL A 125 1.26 2.19 11.32
CA VAL A 125 1.16 0.74 11.52
C VAL A 125 2.32 0.16 12.32
N ALA A 126 3.53 0.72 12.17
CA ALA A 126 4.70 0.24 12.90
C ALA A 126 4.50 0.34 14.42
N ASP A 127 4.05 1.50 14.89
CA ASP A 127 3.77 1.75 16.31
C ASP A 127 2.64 0.84 16.81
N PHE A 128 1.60 0.61 15.98
CA PHE A 128 0.50 -0.27 16.33
C PHE A 128 0.96 -1.72 16.53
N ILE A 129 1.69 -2.28 15.54
CA ILE A 129 2.19 -3.67 15.63
C ILE A 129 3.16 -3.82 16.82
N ASP A 130 4.00 -2.83 17.05
CA ASP A 130 4.94 -2.80 18.18
C ASP A 130 4.19 -2.88 19.52
N GLU A 131 3.09 -2.13 19.68
CA GLU A 131 2.24 -2.16 20.86
C GLU A 131 1.50 -3.50 21.01
N VAL A 132 1.00 -4.10 19.92
CA VAL A 132 0.41 -5.45 19.96
C VAL A 132 1.42 -6.46 20.49
N VAL A 133 2.63 -6.46 19.93
CA VAL A 133 3.70 -7.40 20.33
C VAL A 133 4.17 -7.16 21.76
N LYS A 134 4.38 -5.90 22.19
CA LYS A 134 4.74 -5.55 23.57
C LYS A 134 3.72 -6.00 24.60
N ARG A 135 2.43 -6.04 24.23
CA ARG A 135 1.35 -6.52 25.10
C ARG A 135 1.11 -8.03 24.99
N ASN A 136 2.04 -8.78 24.37
CA ASN A 136 1.96 -10.22 24.09
C ASN A 136 0.78 -10.61 23.19
N GLY A 137 0.35 -9.72 22.32
CA GLY A 137 -0.67 -9.97 21.31
C GLY A 137 -0.12 -10.72 20.09
N LYS A 138 -1.05 -11.17 19.26
CA LYS A 138 -0.79 -11.82 17.98
C LYS A 138 -1.48 -11.06 16.85
N VAL A 139 -0.90 -11.15 15.64
CA VAL A 139 -1.48 -10.56 14.44
C VAL A 139 -1.69 -11.64 13.38
N ALA A 140 -2.89 -11.74 12.83
CA ALA A 140 -3.19 -12.56 11.67
C ALA A 140 -3.40 -11.64 10.44
N LEU A 141 -2.47 -11.70 9.50
CA LEU A 141 -2.51 -10.94 8.24
C LEU A 141 -3.27 -11.76 7.20
N ILE A 142 -4.56 -11.45 7.01
CA ILE A 142 -5.47 -12.13 6.09
C ILE A 142 -5.64 -11.28 4.84
N THR A 143 -4.94 -11.61 3.77
CA THR A 143 -4.85 -10.79 2.56
C THR A 143 -5.43 -11.47 1.34
N ASN A 144 -5.95 -10.69 0.39
CA ASN A 144 -6.38 -11.18 -0.92
C ASN A 144 -5.23 -11.31 -1.95
N ARG A 145 -3.98 -11.09 -1.52
CA ARG A 145 -2.81 -11.55 -2.29
C ARG A 145 -2.92 -13.07 -2.50
N ASP A 146 -2.48 -13.55 -3.66
CA ASP A 146 -2.41 -14.99 -3.92
C ASP A 146 -1.48 -15.67 -2.90
N LYS A 147 -1.90 -16.82 -2.36
CA LYS A 147 -1.14 -17.55 -1.33
C LYS A 147 0.28 -17.91 -1.77
N THR A 148 0.52 -18.07 -3.06
CA THR A 148 1.87 -18.34 -3.60
C THR A 148 2.84 -17.18 -3.42
N LEU A 149 2.34 -15.97 -3.05
CA LEU A 149 3.11 -14.76 -2.79
C LEU A 149 3.35 -14.49 -1.30
N ASP A 150 2.86 -15.35 -0.41
CA ASP A 150 2.98 -15.15 1.04
C ASP A 150 4.43 -14.98 1.51
N ASN A 151 5.38 -15.73 0.92
CA ASN A 151 6.81 -15.61 1.27
C ASN A 151 7.37 -14.22 0.91
N HIS A 152 6.95 -13.64 -0.22
CA HIS A 152 7.35 -12.29 -0.62
C HIS A 152 6.69 -11.23 0.27
N THR A 153 5.42 -11.45 0.64
CA THR A 153 4.72 -10.60 1.62
C THR A 153 5.46 -10.60 2.95
N TRP A 154 5.83 -11.79 3.46
CA TRP A 154 6.58 -11.93 4.69
C TRP A 154 7.96 -11.27 4.62
N ALA A 155 8.71 -11.47 3.54
CA ALA A 155 10.02 -10.85 3.33
C ALA A 155 9.92 -9.31 3.30
N ASN A 156 8.92 -8.75 2.61
CA ASN A 156 8.69 -7.30 2.58
C ASN A 156 8.40 -6.75 3.99
N LEU A 157 7.52 -7.41 4.76
CA LEU A 157 7.21 -7.00 6.13
C LEU A 157 8.44 -6.98 7.03
N LEU A 158 9.30 -8.01 6.96
CA LEU A 158 10.54 -8.07 7.73
C LEU A 158 11.54 -7.00 7.28
N ALA A 159 11.64 -6.72 5.99
CA ALA A 159 12.51 -5.65 5.46
C ALA A 159 12.11 -4.26 5.96
N GLN A 160 10.83 -4.06 6.31
CA GLN A 160 10.34 -2.82 6.93
C GLN A 160 10.64 -2.73 8.45
N GLY A 161 11.29 -3.71 9.04
CA GLY A 161 11.74 -3.68 10.43
C GLY A 161 10.65 -3.95 11.47
N LEU A 162 9.50 -4.51 11.08
CA LEU A 162 8.44 -4.87 12.02
C LEU A 162 8.90 -6.01 12.96
N PRO A 163 8.51 -6.02 14.24
CA PRO A 163 8.94 -7.01 15.23
C PRO A 163 8.21 -8.36 15.09
N LEU A 164 8.08 -8.84 13.86
CA LEU A 164 7.32 -10.02 13.50
C LEU A 164 8.12 -11.30 13.68
N THR A 165 7.49 -12.32 14.22
CA THR A 165 7.99 -13.68 14.34
C THR A 165 6.93 -14.67 13.91
N THR A 166 7.32 -15.89 13.61
CA THR A 166 6.36 -16.96 13.25
C THR A 166 5.43 -17.36 14.40
N SER A 167 5.75 -16.99 15.64
CA SER A 167 4.92 -17.25 16.82
C SER A 167 3.91 -16.14 17.11
N ASN A 168 4.20 -14.89 16.76
CA ASN A 168 3.30 -13.76 16.99
C ASN A 168 2.56 -13.29 15.75
N THR A 169 2.93 -13.75 14.54
CA THR A 169 2.34 -13.29 13.28
C THR A 169 2.06 -14.46 12.34
N CYS A 170 0.85 -14.50 11.80
CA CYS A 170 0.40 -15.41 10.76
C CYS A 170 0.15 -14.63 9.47
N VAL A 171 0.78 -15.00 8.36
CA VAL A 171 0.47 -14.48 7.02
C VAL A 171 -0.26 -15.54 6.24
N VAL A 172 -1.42 -15.20 5.69
CA VAL A 172 -2.23 -16.12 4.88
C VAL A 172 -2.89 -15.40 3.71
N GLY A 173 -2.42 -15.72 2.52
CA GLY A 173 -2.98 -15.27 1.25
C GLY A 173 -4.19 -16.10 0.82
N ARG A 174 -4.86 -15.61 -0.22
CA ARG A 174 -6.07 -16.21 -0.78
C ARG A 174 -5.76 -17.43 -1.64
N ILE A 175 -6.62 -18.45 -1.54
CA ILE A 175 -6.68 -19.61 -2.42
C ILE A 175 -8.07 -19.68 -3.11
N ALA A 176 -8.23 -20.57 -4.09
CA ALA A 176 -9.50 -20.75 -4.81
C ALA A 176 -10.65 -21.09 -3.85
N ALA A 177 -10.41 -21.94 -2.86
CA ALA A 177 -11.40 -22.35 -1.89
C ALA A 177 -12.03 -21.18 -1.09
N ASP A 178 -11.32 -20.06 -0.91
CA ASP A 178 -11.87 -18.87 -0.24
C ASP A 178 -13.04 -18.29 -1.02
N LYS A 179 -12.92 -18.21 -2.35
CA LYS A 179 -13.99 -17.73 -3.24
C LYS A 179 -15.12 -18.73 -3.37
N GLU A 180 -14.80 -20.02 -3.41
CA GLU A 180 -15.79 -21.11 -3.51
C GLU A 180 -16.63 -21.23 -2.24
N ALA A 181 -16.11 -20.79 -1.10
CA ALA A 181 -16.81 -20.79 0.17
C ALA A 181 -17.86 -19.67 0.29
N VAL A 182 -17.72 -18.57 -0.46
CA VAL A 182 -18.68 -17.46 -0.40
C VAL A 182 -20.09 -17.93 -0.75
N GLY A 183 -21.07 -17.56 0.09
CA GLY A 183 -22.47 -18.03 0.00
C GLY A 183 -22.75 -19.32 0.76
N GLN A 184 -21.74 -20.01 1.30
CA GLN A 184 -21.95 -21.08 2.28
C GLN A 184 -22.26 -20.48 3.65
N GLU A 185 -22.81 -21.31 4.57
CA GLU A 185 -23.18 -20.86 5.91
C GLU A 185 -21.98 -20.17 6.62
N GLY A 186 -22.19 -18.93 7.03
CA GLY A 186 -21.20 -18.10 7.73
C GLY A 186 -20.11 -17.50 6.84
N MET A 187 -20.15 -17.70 5.53
CA MET A 187 -19.16 -17.19 4.58
C MET A 187 -19.80 -16.14 3.67
N VAL A 188 -19.65 -14.86 4.00
CA VAL A 188 -20.26 -13.73 3.28
C VAL A 188 -19.27 -13.11 2.29
N ASN A 189 -17.99 -12.99 2.69
CA ASN A 189 -16.92 -12.51 1.81
C ASN A 189 -15.76 -13.51 1.74
N ASP A 190 -14.80 -13.27 0.84
CA ASP A 190 -13.72 -14.22 0.53
C ASP A 190 -12.61 -14.31 1.61
N LYS A 191 -12.69 -13.52 2.68
CA LYS A 191 -11.80 -13.62 3.86
C LYS A 191 -12.42 -14.44 5.01
N ASP A 192 -13.74 -14.70 4.97
CA ASP A 192 -14.44 -15.34 6.09
C ASP A 192 -14.01 -16.79 6.33
N LEU A 193 -13.66 -17.54 5.27
CA LEU A 193 -13.13 -18.90 5.45
C LEU A 193 -11.84 -18.88 6.28
N ARG A 194 -10.93 -17.96 6.00
CA ARG A 194 -9.66 -17.84 6.74
C ARG A 194 -9.86 -17.35 8.16
N ARG A 195 -10.82 -16.41 8.40
CA ARG A 195 -11.23 -16.01 9.76
C ARG A 195 -11.80 -17.19 10.55
N THR A 196 -12.67 -18.00 9.90
CA THR A 196 -13.21 -19.21 10.51
C THR A 196 -12.13 -20.24 10.82
N GLN A 197 -11.18 -20.45 9.90
CA GLN A 197 -10.03 -21.33 10.15
C GLN A 197 -9.20 -20.84 11.33
N LEU A 198 -8.98 -19.52 11.46
CA LEU A 198 -8.26 -18.91 12.57
C LEU A 198 -8.98 -19.16 13.91
N THR A 199 -10.29 -18.92 13.96
CA THR A 199 -11.07 -19.13 15.20
C THR A 199 -11.22 -20.61 15.58
N GLN A 200 -11.01 -21.52 14.62
CA GLN A 200 -11.03 -22.96 14.85
C GLN A 200 -9.64 -23.59 15.07
N GLY A 201 -8.56 -22.81 15.02
CA GLY A 201 -7.19 -23.33 15.07
C GLY A 201 -6.80 -24.18 13.88
N LYS A 202 -7.38 -23.90 12.72
CA LYS A 202 -7.15 -24.64 11.46
C LYS A 202 -6.44 -23.80 10.39
N ILE A 203 -6.06 -22.56 10.74
CA ILE A 203 -5.42 -21.66 9.78
C ILE A 203 -4.04 -22.16 9.37
N ALA A 204 -3.74 -22.11 8.07
CA ALA A 204 -2.46 -22.53 7.51
C ALA A 204 -1.59 -21.31 7.18
N CYS A 205 -0.82 -20.85 8.17
CA CYS A 205 0.11 -19.72 8.00
C CYS A 205 1.31 -20.13 7.13
N SER A 206 1.59 -19.38 6.08
CA SER A 206 2.68 -19.69 5.14
C SER A 206 4.06 -19.36 5.70
N ASN A 207 4.13 -18.44 6.65
CA ASN A 207 5.38 -18.01 7.27
C ASN A 207 5.79 -18.83 8.49
N THR A 208 5.09 -19.94 8.79
CA THR A 208 5.37 -20.73 9.99
C THR A 208 6.32 -21.88 9.70
N SER A 209 7.36 -22.03 10.52
CA SER A 209 8.14 -23.25 10.63
C SER A 209 7.29 -24.37 11.28
N LYS A 210 7.72 -25.62 11.16
CA LYS A 210 7.02 -26.77 11.80
C LYS A 210 6.82 -26.56 13.31
N ASP A 211 7.75 -25.89 13.97
CA ASP A 211 7.69 -25.63 15.41
C ASP A 211 6.72 -24.50 15.78
N ALA A 212 6.53 -23.52 14.89
CA ALA A 212 5.58 -22.42 15.10
C ALA A 212 4.15 -22.80 14.67
N SER A 213 3.94 -23.88 13.94
CA SER A 213 2.60 -24.34 13.54
C SER A 213 1.72 -24.67 14.75
N SER A 214 2.30 -25.10 15.88
CA SER A 214 1.58 -25.39 17.12
C SER A 214 0.91 -24.14 17.71
N THR A 215 1.51 -22.96 17.57
CA THR A 215 0.96 -21.69 18.08
C THR A 215 -0.36 -21.33 17.40
N TRP A 216 -0.50 -21.62 16.11
CA TRP A 216 -1.67 -21.28 15.29
C TRP A 216 -2.68 -22.45 15.18
N ALA A 217 -2.34 -23.62 15.72
CA ALA A 217 -3.19 -24.79 15.76
C ALA A 217 -4.24 -24.78 16.91
N ALA A 218 -4.18 -23.78 17.80
CA ALA A 218 -5.19 -23.54 18.80
C ALA A 218 -6.26 -22.57 18.29
N PRO A 219 -7.53 -22.67 18.76
CA PRO A 219 -8.56 -21.68 18.49
C PRO A 219 -8.14 -20.27 18.94
N HIS A 220 -8.46 -19.25 18.13
CA HIS A 220 -8.20 -17.85 18.42
C HIS A 220 -9.48 -17.04 18.53
N THR A 221 -9.43 -16.00 19.36
CA THR A 221 -10.51 -15.01 19.50
C THR A 221 -10.10 -13.74 18.76
N ILE A 222 -10.85 -13.37 17.72
CA ILE A 222 -10.61 -12.09 17.01
C ILE A 222 -11.17 -10.98 17.89
N ILE A 223 -10.29 -10.12 18.40
CA ILE A 223 -10.67 -8.99 19.26
C ILE A 223 -10.68 -7.66 18.51
N MET A 224 -10.07 -7.62 17.33
CA MET A 224 -9.97 -6.41 16.50
C MET A 224 -9.78 -6.78 15.04
N GLN A 225 -10.40 -6.03 14.14
CA GLN A 225 -10.27 -6.16 12.69
C GLN A 225 -9.88 -4.80 12.11
N ILE A 226 -8.81 -4.77 11.32
CA ILE A 226 -8.28 -3.55 10.70
C ILE A 226 -8.12 -3.79 9.20
N GLY A 227 -8.64 -2.90 8.38
CA GLY A 227 -8.48 -2.94 6.93
C GLY A 227 -8.78 -1.60 6.29
N ASP A 228 -8.59 -1.51 4.98
CA ASP A 228 -8.92 -0.34 4.15
C ASP A 228 -10.24 -0.54 3.39
N ASN A 229 -10.82 -1.74 3.48
CA ASN A 229 -12.06 -2.12 2.81
C ASN A 229 -13.08 -2.65 3.82
N ILE A 230 -14.37 -2.40 3.57
CA ILE A 230 -15.43 -2.91 4.46
C ILE A 230 -15.47 -4.45 4.52
N GLU A 231 -14.98 -5.13 3.48
CA GLU A 231 -14.90 -6.60 3.44
C GLU A 231 -13.75 -7.16 4.30
N ASP A 232 -12.93 -6.30 4.89
CA ASP A 232 -11.98 -6.67 5.95
C ASP A 232 -12.66 -6.95 7.28
N VAL A 233 -13.92 -6.57 7.39
CA VAL A 233 -14.80 -6.94 8.50
C VAL A 233 -15.48 -8.26 8.19
N GLY A 234 -15.49 -9.18 9.15
CA GLY A 234 -16.11 -10.49 8.98
C GLY A 234 -17.62 -10.42 8.75
N GLY A 235 -18.11 -11.22 7.80
CA GLY A 235 -19.53 -11.31 7.50
C GLY A 235 -20.14 -10.10 6.79
N VAL A 236 -19.32 -9.23 6.19
CA VAL A 236 -19.77 -7.99 5.55
C VAL A 236 -19.25 -7.89 4.10
N THR A 237 -20.09 -7.39 3.19
CA THR A 237 -19.70 -6.96 1.83
C THR A 237 -20.11 -5.51 1.61
N GLN A 238 -19.65 -4.90 0.50
CA GLN A 238 -20.12 -3.56 0.13
C GLN A 238 -21.63 -3.48 -0.04
N GLU A 239 -22.24 -4.53 -0.61
CA GLU A 239 -23.68 -4.58 -0.83
C GLU A 239 -24.46 -4.79 0.48
N SER A 240 -23.95 -5.63 1.40
CA SER A 240 -24.65 -6.00 2.64
C SER A 240 -24.36 -5.08 3.81
N ALA A 241 -23.35 -4.22 3.72
CA ALA A 241 -22.93 -3.35 4.81
C ALA A 241 -24.05 -2.41 5.26
N ASN A 242 -24.35 -2.44 6.54
CA ASN A 242 -25.21 -1.44 7.18
C ASN A 242 -24.35 -0.60 8.12
N VAL A 243 -24.08 0.65 7.72
CA VAL A 243 -23.20 1.56 8.44
C VAL A 243 -23.65 1.78 9.88
N ASP A 244 -24.95 1.98 10.13
CA ASP A 244 -25.48 2.23 11.48
C ASP A 244 -25.28 1.01 12.40
N SER A 245 -25.30 -0.19 11.84
CA SER A 245 -25.04 -1.43 12.59
C SER A 245 -23.57 -1.66 12.90
N LEU A 246 -22.67 -1.13 12.08
CA LEU A 246 -21.21 -1.24 12.26
C LEU A 246 -20.66 -0.17 13.20
N MET A 247 -21.23 1.04 13.16
CA MET A 247 -20.72 2.21 13.92
C MET A 247 -20.48 1.96 15.42
N PRO A 248 -21.29 1.16 16.16
CA PRO A 248 -21.00 0.84 17.56
C PRO A 248 -19.68 0.11 17.80
N GLN A 249 -19.14 -0.59 16.79
CA GLN A 249 -17.89 -1.34 16.86
C GLN A 249 -16.71 -0.56 16.29
N VAL A 250 -16.97 0.47 15.47
CA VAL A 250 -15.93 1.33 14.89
C VAL A 250 -15.23 2.13 15.99
N GLY A 251 -13.91 2.05 16.03
CA GLY A 251 -13.09 2.68 17.06
C GLY A 251 -12.88 1.82 18.32
N THR A 252 -13.44 0.60 18.36
CA THR A 252 -13.22 -0.38 19.44
C THR A 252 -12.75 -1.73 18.91
N GLU A 253 -13.50 -2.33 17.99
CA GLU A 253 -13.23 -3.64 17.40
C GLU A 253 -12.94 -3.54 15.90
N ILE A 254 -13.41 -2.47 15.23
CA ILE A 254 -13.28 -2.24 13.79
C ILE A 254 -12.57 -0.93 13.54
N PHE A 255 -11.55 -0.99 12.69
CA PHE A 255 -10.79 0.18 12.25
C PHE A 255 -10.64 0.16 10.74
N ILE A 256 -11.11 1.21 10.05
CA ILE A 256 -11.05 1.33 8.59
C ILE A 256 -10.08 2.45 8.21
N LEU A 257 -9.11 2.11 7.40
CA LEU A 257 -8.10 3.03 6.87
C LEU A 257 -8.59 3.69 5.57
N PRO A 258 -8.13 4.91 5.27
CA PRO A 258 -8.47 5.54 3.99
C PRO A 258 -7.72 4.87 2.83
N ASN A 259 -8.44 4.40 1.81
CA ASN A 259 -7.89 3.99 0.52
C ASN A 259 -8.74 4.59 -0.59
N PRO A 260 -8.27 5.65 -1.29
CA PRO A 260 -8.99 6.24 -2.40
C PRO A 260 -8.67 5.60 -3.75
N MET A 261 -7.71 4.66 -3.82
CA MET A 261 -7.17 4.19 -5.09
C MET A 261 -7.96 3.03 -5.69
N TYR A 262 -8.40 2.11 -4.85
CA TYR A 262 -9.17 0.93 -5.26
C TYR A 262 -9.89 0.28 -4.08
N GLY A 263 -10.90 -0.51 -4.37
CA GLY A 263 -11.68 -1.23 -3.37
C GLY A 263 -12.76 -2.09 -4.00
N SER A 264 -13.67 -2.59 -3.18
CA SER A 264 -14.83 -3.39 -3.64
C SER A 264 -16.08 -2.54 -3.94
N TRP A 265 -15.97 -1.19 -3.85
CA TRP A 265 -17.02 -0.25 -4.21
C TRP A 265 -17.17 -0.05 -5.70
#